data_62aff6c8b931606014d4d683d77e4dc2
#
_entry.id   62aff6c8b931606014d4d683d77e4dc2
#
_cell.length_a   1.000
_cell.length_b   1.000
_cell.length_c   1.000
_cell.angle_alpha   90.00
_cell.angle_beta   90.00
_cell.angle_gamma   90.00
#
_symmetry.space_group_name_H-M   'P 1'
#
loop_
_entity.id
_entity.type
_entity.pdbx_description
1 polymer ?
#
loop_
_entity_poly.entity_id
_entity_poly.type
_entity_poly.pdbx_seq_one_letter_code
_entity_poly.pdbx_strand_id
1 'polypeptide(L)'
;EADGKKLLGYLDTLYTDRTAWEQRKACLRKEIREKMGIDSILNKRVRDPKTIFSKIRKFEGYTVQNFALETLPGLYVCGSVYAPRTKGKHALIICPNGHFGGGRYREDQQQRMGTLARMGAICVDYDLFGWGESTLQVGAAAHWSSAAHVIQAMNGLSILDYLLSVRKDIDTSRIGVNGGSGGGTQTVLLTVLDERFTAAAPVVSLASHFDGGCPCESGTPIQLACGGTCNAEMAAMFAPMPQLIVSDGGDWTSSVPRLEYPYLQRVYGFYDAVGKIENVHLPKERHDFGLNKRNAVYDFFARVFNLDKTRLDESKITIEPEQALYSFGAKGELLPETAVRSFDQVAVYFDKPLFERLRSDLALEKKAADWVASLNLEDEKKAGYVTTLIYNHLRQVRDWHDTHP
;
A
#
# COMPACT_ATOMS: atom_id res chain seq x y z
N GLU A 1 1.40 -5.46 21.75
CA GLU A 1 2.23 -6.67 21.58
C GLU A 1 1.57 -7.89 22.25
N ALA A 2 1.05 -7.78 23.48
CA ALA A 2 0.38 -8.90 24.17
C ALA A 2 -0.80 -9.47 23.37
N ASP A 3 -1.64 -8.60 22.80
CA ASP A 3 -2.78 -9.01 21.97
C ASP A 3 -2.32 -9.67 20.67
N GLY A 4 -1.27 -9.14 20.03
CA GLY A 4 -0.67 -9.75 18.85
C GLY A 4 -0.14 -11.16 19.15
N LYS A 5 0.55 -11.33 20.26
CA LYS A 5 1.02 -12.66 20.70
C LYS A 5 -0.13 -13.64 20.92
N LYS A 6 -1.23 -13.18 21.55
CA LYS A 6 -2.42 -14.00 21.77
C LYS A 6 -3.07 -14.39 20.44
N LEU A 7 -3.19 -13.43 19.50
CA LEU A 7 -3.78 -13.67 18.18
C LEU A 7 -2.93 -14.65 17.37
N LEU A 8 -1.62 -14.42 17.24
CA LEU A 8 -0.74 -15.33 16.49
C LEU A 8 -0.71 -16.74 17.12
N GLY A 9 -0.72 -16.83 18.46
CA GLY A 9 -0.85 -18.12 19.15
C GLY A 9 -2.17 -18.85 18.85
N TYR A 10 -3.26 -18.12 18.69
CA TYR A 10 -4.52 -18.70 18.23
C TYR A 10 -4.44 -19.15 16.76
N LEU A 11 -3.93 -18.30 15.87
CA LEU A 11 -3.77 -18.64 14.46
C LEU A 11 -2.88 -19.87 14.24
N ASP A 12 -1.84 -20.04 15.05
CA ASP A 12 -0.97 -21.22 15.03
C ASP A 12 -1.70 -22.53 15.29
N THR A 13 -2.85 -22.50 15.97
CA THR A 13 -3.67 -23.68 16.22
C THR A 13 -4.57 -24.05 15.04
N LEU A 14 -4.81 -23.14 14.11
CA LEU A 14 -5.72 -23.35 12.98
C LEU A 14 -5.10 -24.16 11.85
N TYR A 15 -3.78 -24.15 11.73
CA TYR A 15 -3.06 -24.87 10.67
C TYR A 15 -1.65 -25.27 11.15
N THR A 16 -1.36 -26.54 11.01
CA THR A 16 -0.09 -27.15 11.47
C THR A 16 0.74 -27.69 10.31
N ASP A 17 0.19 -27.70 9.10
CA ASP A 17 0.85 -28.19 7.89
C ASP A 17 0.45 -27.38 6.66
N ARG A 18 1.11 -27.65 5.54
CA ARG A 18 0.88 -26.96 4.27
C ARG A 18 -0.55 -27.10 3.76
N THR A 19 -1.18 -28.27 3.93
CA THR A 19 -2.54 -28.50 3.40
C THR A 19 -3.58 -27.65 4.13
N ALA A 20 -3.52 -27.64 5.46
CA ALA A 20 -4.38 -26.80 6.28
C ALA A 20 -4.13 -25.30 6.03
N TRP A 21 -2.86 -24.92 5.85
CA TRP A 21 -2.49 -23.55 5.49
C TRP A 21 -3.06 -23.11 4.13
N GLU A 22 -2.96 -23.95 3.09
CA GLU A 22 -3.52 -23.59 1.77
C GLU A 22 -5.05 -23.45 1.81
N GLN A 23 -5.75 -24.25 2.62
CA GLN A 23 -7.19 -24.07 2.85
C GLN A 23 -7.48 -22.75 3.55
N ARG A 24 -6.71 -22.40 4.59
CA ARG A 24 -6.81 -21.11 5.29
C ARG A 24 -6.53 -19.94 4.36
N LYS A 25 -5.47 -20.01 3.57
CA LYS A 25 -5.07 -19.00 2.58
C LYS A 25 -6.16 -18.76 1.52
N ALA A 26 -6.79 -19.84 1.02
CA ALA A 26 -7.90 -19.75 0.07
C ALA A 26 -9.12 -19.06 0.70
N CYS A 27 -9.48 -19.44 1.93
CA CYS A 27 -10.54 -18.77 2.70
C CYS A 27 -10.26 -17.28 2.86
N LEU A 28 -9.08 -16.91 3.35
CA LEU A 28 -8.67 -15.52 3.58
C LEU A 28 -8.76 -14.70 2.30
N ARG A 29 -8.19 -15.19 1.20
CA ARG A 29 -8.23 -14.47 -0.09
C ARG A 29 -9.66 -14.21 -0.54
N LYS A 30 -10.54 -15.22 -0.45
CA LYS A 30 -11.95 -15.08 -0.80
C LYS A 30 -12.64 -14.03 0.07
N GLU A 31 -12.58 -14.20 1.40
CA GLU A 31 -13.31 -13.32 2.30
C GLU A 31 -12.76 -11.89 2.37
N ILE A 32 -11.44 -11.70 2.22
CA ILE A 32 -10.83 -10.36 2.11
C ILE A 32 -11.39 -9.65 0.88
N ARG A 33 -11.44 -10.30 -0.28
CA ARG A 33 -12.01 -9.72 -1.51
C ARG A 33 -13.49 -9.37 -1.34
N GLU A 34 -14.27 -10.26 -0.72
CA GLU A 34 -15.70 -10.05 -0.44
C GLU A 34 -15.92 -8.89 0.53
N LYS A 35 -15.18 -8.85 1.64
CA LYS A 35 -15.30 -7.78 2.67
C LYS A 35 -14.89 -6.41 2.15
N MET A 36 -13.96 -6.35 1.21
CA MET A 36 -13.60 -5.12 0.50
C MET A 36 -14.60 -4.74 -0.59
N GLY A 37 -15.36 -5.69 -1.13
CA GLY A 37 -16.14 -5.49 -2.36
C GLY A 37 -15.26 -5.18 -3.58
N ILE A 38 -13.98 -5.62 -3.55
CA ILE A 38 -13.00 -5.20 -4.55
C ILE A 38 -13.32 -5.70 -5.95
N ASP A 39 -13.92 -6.89 -6.10
CA ASP A 39 -14.24 -7.45 -7.40
C ASP A 39 -15.32 -6.62 -8.14
N SER A 40 -16.32 -6.10 -7.41
CA SER A 40 -17.33 -5.21 -7.97
C SER A 40 -16.70 -3.95 -8.56
N ILE A 41 -15.74 -3.33 -7.83
CA ILE A 41 -15.05 -2.12 -8.29
C ILE A 41 -14.12 -2.43 -9.47
N LEU A 42 -13.36 -3.53 -9.40
CA LEU A 42 -12.45 -3.95 -10.48
C LEU A 42 -13.21 -4.19 -11.81
N ASN A 43 -14.44 -4.70 -11.74
CA ASN A 43 -15.29 -4.91 -12.91
C ASN A 43 -15.82 -3.61 -13.54
N LYS A 44 -15.80 -2.50 -12.80
CA LYS A 44 -16.23 -1.17 -13.28
C LYS A 44 -15.08 -0.32 -13.83
N ARG A 45 -13.84 -0.84 -13.79
CA ARG A 45 -12.67 -0.14 -14.32
C ARG A 45 -12.81 0.18 -15.81
N VAL A 46 -12.18 1.28 -16.24
CA VAL A 46 -12.11 1.64 -17.65
C VAL A 46 -11.27 0.59 -18.39
N ARG A 47 -11.83 0.01 -19.47
CA ARG A 47 -11.16 -1.03 -20.25
C ARG A 47 -10.04 -0.49 -21.12
N ASP A 48 -10.23 0.71 -21.67
CA ASP A 48 -9.25 1.45 -22.47
C ASP A 48 -9.00 2.81 -21.78
N PRO A 49 -8.17 2.84 -20.76
CA PRO A 49 -8.03 4.01 -19.90
C PRO A 49 -7.34 5.15 -20.63
N LYS A 50 -7.95 6.33 -20.56
CA LYS A 50 -7.28 7.56 -20.95
C LYS A 50 -6.15 7.84 -19.97
N THR A 51 -4.99 8.11 -20.50
CA THR A 51 -3.80 8.42 -19.69
C THR A 51 -3.21 9.73 -20.16
N ILE A 52 -3.05 10.64 -19.22
CA ILE A 52 -2.35 11.91 -19.44
C ILE A 52 -0.90 11.67 -19.06
N PHE A 53 0.02 12.00 -19.94
CA PHE A 53 1.45 11.87 -19.68
C PHE A 53 2.15 13.21 -19.75
N SER A 54 3.06 13.46 -18.82
CA SER A 54 4.04 14.53 -18.96
C SER A 54 5.08 14.19 -20.02
N LYS A 55 5.88 15.18 -20.43
CA LYS A 55 7.11 14.90 -21.20
C LYS A 55 8.06 14.04 -20.38
N ILE A 56 8.74 13.10 -21.05
CA ILE A 56 9.79 12.29 -20.41
C ILE A 56 10.97 13.19 -20.07
N ARG A 57 11.35 13.22 -18.80
CA ARG A 57 12.55 13.91 -18.31
C ARG A 57 13.68 12.88 -18.19
N LYS A 58 14.87 13.25 -18.63
CA LYS A 58 16.03 12.35 -18.70
C LYS A 58 17.08 12.79 -17.69
N PHE A 59 17.52 11.85 -16.86
CA PHE A 59 18.55 12.03 -15.84
C PHE A 59 19.71 11.04 -16.04
N GLU A 60 20.69 11.06 -15.14
CA GLU A 60 21.83 10.15 -15.20
C GLU A 60 21.39 8.70 -14.91
N GLY A 61 21.26 7.90 -15.98
CA GLY A 61 20.91 6.49 -15.89
C GLY A 61 19.43 6.16 -15.81
N TYR A 62 18.54 7.14 -15.66
CA TYR A 62 17.09 6.93 -15.58
C TYR A 62 16.27 8.04 -16.25
N THR A 63 14.98 7.82 -16.36
CA THR A 63 13.99 8.79 -16.82
C THR A 63 12.84 8.89 -15.84
N VAL A 64 12.14 10.02 -15.84
CA VAL A 64 10.90 10.23 -15.08
C VAL A 64 9.79 10.70 -16.01
N GLN A 65 8.62 10.12 -15.88
CA GLN A 65 7.42 10.55 -16.60
C GLN A 65 6.21 10.50 -15.65
N ASN A 66 5.53 11.62 -15.45
CA ASN A 66 4.30 11.64 -14.68
C ASN A 66 3.14 11.13 -15.52
N PHE A 67 2.16 10.56 -14.85
CA PHE A 67 0.93 10.09 -15.48
C PHE A 67 -0.29 10.40 -14.62
N ALA A 68 -1.43 10.58 -15.27
CA ALA A 68 -2.75 10.47 -14.65
C ALA A 68 -3.53 9.40 -15.42
N LEU A 69 -3.82 8.29 -14.78
CA LEU A 69 -4.50 7.12 -15.33
C LEU A 69 -5.96 7.11 -14.91
N GLU A 70 -6.89 7.10 -15.87
CA GLU A 70 -8.32 6.94 -15.61
C GLU A 70 -8.61 5.49 -15.18
N THR A 71 -8.82 5.26 -13.89
CA THR A 71 -9.05 3.91 -13.34
C THR A 71 -10.52 3.55 -13.30
N LEU A 72 -11.39 4.50 -12.96
CA LEU A 72 -12.85 4.42 -13.12
C LEU A 72 -13.31 5.60 -13.98
N PRO A 73 -14.48 5.54 -14.62
CA PRO A 73 -14.92 6.64 -15.49
C PRO A 73 -14.90 7.99 -14.76
N GLY A 74 -14.03 8.90 -15.22
CA GLY A 74 -13.79 10.21 -14.60
C GLY A 74 -12.95 10.23 -13.32
N LEU A 75 -12.54 9.09 -12.77
CA LEU A 75 -11.64 9.03 -11.62
C LEU A 75 -10.21 8.65 -12.06
N TYR A 76 -9.26 9.52 -11.74
CA TYR A 76 -7.86 9.38 -12.14
C TYR A 76 -6.97 9.14 -10.93
N VAL A 77 -5.98 8.27 -11.08
CA VAL A 77 -4.84 8.17 -10.17
C VAL A 77 -3.61 8.83 -10.80
N CYS A 78 -2.96 9.72 -10.04
CA CYS A 78 -1.74 10.39 -10.46
C CYS A 78 -0.51 9.72 -9.89
N GLY A 79 0.57 9.71 -10.66
CA GLY A 79 1.82 9.09 -10.24
C GLY A 79 2.99 9.43 -11.16
N SER A 80 4.11 8.78 -10.90
CA SER A 80 5.34 8.92 -11.71
C SER A 80 5.95 7.56 -12.02
N VAL A 81 6.36 7.37 -13.26
CA VAL A 81 7.14 6.22 -13.72
C VAL A 81 8.61 6.62 -13.77
N TYR A 82 9.42 5.94 -12.99
CA TYR A 82 10.89 6.00 -13.06
C TYR A 82 11.37 4.78 -13.83
N ALA A 83 12.08 4.98 -14.92
CA ALA A 83 12.49 3.87 -15.79
C ALA A 83 13.98 3.93 -16.14
N PRO A 84 14.67 2.78 -16.24
CA PRO A 84 16.08 2.75 -16.62
C PRO A 84 16.26 3.23 -18.06
N ARG A 85 17.45 3.78 -18.35
CA ARG A 85 17.85 4.16 -19.73
C ARG A 85 18.54 3.02 -20.47
N THR A 86 18.68 1.87 -19.85
CA THR A 86 19.22 0.66 -20.48
C THR A 86 18.19 -0.02 -21.38
N LYS A 87 18.66 -0.75 -22.38
CA LYS A 87 17.78 -1.56 -23.25
C LYS A 87 17.51 -2.92 -22.61
N GLY A 88 16.42 -3.56 -23.04
CA GLY A 88 16.08 -4.92 -22.64
C GLY A 88 14.83 -4.99 -21.78
N LYS A 89 14.66 -6.13 -21.12
CA LYS A 89 13.55 -6.38 -20.18
C LYS A 89 13.96 -5.97 -18.77
N HIS A 90 13.04 -5.30 -18.07
CA HIS A 90 13.26 -4.75 -16.75
C HIS A 90 12.26 -5.33 -15.76
N ALA A 91 12.68 -5.49 -14.50
CA ALA A 91 11.74 -5.74 -13.41
C ALA A 91 10.79 -4.54 -13.27
N LEU A 92 9.55 -4.79 -12.83
CA LEU A 92 8.59 -3.76 -12.45
C LEU A 92 8.44 -3.76 -10.93
N ILE A 93 8.47 -2.59 -10.28
CA ILE A 93 8.20 -2.44 -8.85
C ILE A 93 7.10 -1.39 -8.66
N ILE A 94 5.95 -1.82 -8.16
CA ILE A 94 4.85 -0.94 -7.76
C ILE A 94 5.15 -0.41 -6.36
N CYS A 95 5.10 0.91 -6.18
CA CYS A 95 5.55 1.57 -4.97
C CYS A 95 4.45 2.43 -4.34
N PRO A 96 3.45 1.83 -3.65
CA PRO A 96 2.43 2.59 -2.94
C PRO A 96 3.05 3.49 -1.88
N ASN A 97 2.51 4.70 -1.76
CA ASN A 97 2.96 5.67 -0.77
C ASN A 97 2.34 5.42 0.61
N GLY A 98 3.06 5.81 1.67
CA GLY A 98 2.56 5.92 3.02
C GLY A 98 2.21 7.37 3.39
N HIS A 99 1.77 7.59 4.64
CA HIS A 99 1.35 8.89 5.18
C HIS A 99 2.53 9.78 5.61
N PHE A 100 3.65 9.68 4.92
CA PHE A 100 4.75 10.59 5.15
C PHE A 100 4.46 11.94 4.49
N GLY A 101 4.62 13.04 5.21
CA GLY A 101 4.34 14.39 4.70
C GLY A 101 5.04 14.65 3.36
N GLY A 102 4.32 15.26 2.41
CA GLY A 102 4.81 15.49 1.04
C GLY A 102 4.61 14.31 0.07
N GLY A 103 4.09 13.15 0.52
CA GLY A 103 3.73 12.04 -0.36
C GLY A 103 4.85 11.62 -1.33
N ARG A 104 4.51 11.46 -2.61
CA ARG A 104 5.49 11.06 -3.66
C ARG A 104 6.49 12.15 -4.04
N TYR A 105 6.29 13.39 -3.59
CA TYR A 105 7.16 14.52 -3.91
C TYR A 105 8.41 14.61 -3.02
N ARG A 106 8.45 13.85 -1.92
CA ARG A 106 9.56 13.83 -0.96
C ARG A 106 10.88 13.41 -1.59
N GLU A 107 11.96 13.98 -1.06
CA GLU A 107 13.32 13.66 -1.47
C GLU A 107 13.64 12.17 -1.34
N ASP A 108 13.39 11.56 -0.19
CA ASP A 108 13.67 10.15 0.08
C ASP A 108 12.86 9.20 -0.82
N GLN A 109 11.64 9.60 -1.22
CA GLN A 109 10.83 8.87 -2.19
C GLN A 109 11.45 8.94 -3.58
N GLN A 110 11.82 10.14 -4.04
CA GLN A 110 12.48 10.33 -5.34
C GLN A 110 13.84 9.62 -5.39
N GLN A 111 14.64 9.68 -4.30
CA GLN A 111 15.89 8.93 -4.18
C GLN A 111 15.67 7.44 -4.36
N ARG A 112 14.67 6.87 -3.67
CA ARG A 112 14.36 5.44 -3.79
C ARG A 112 13.94 5.06 -5.19
N MET A 113 13.02 5.79 -5.80
CA MET A 113 12.53 5.51 -7.15
C MET A 113 13.64 5.61 -8.18
N GLY A 114 14.39 6.72 -8.17
CA GLY A 114 15.48 6.98 -9.11
C GLY A 114 16.63 5.98 -8.97
N THR A 115 17.00 5.59 -7.75
CA THR A 115 18.07 4.62 -7.50
C THR A 115 17.69 3.24 -8.02
N LEU A 116 16.50 2.73 -7.70
CA LEU A 116 16.01 1.45 -8.24
C LEU A 116 15.93 1.49 -9.77
N ALA A 117 15.55 2.63 -10.37
CA ALA A 117 15.53 2.78 -11.83
C ALA A 117 16.94 2.78 -12.43
N ARG A 118 17.91 3.44 -11.80
CA ARG A 118 19.33 3.34 -12.21
C ARG A 118 19.87 1.91 -12.12
N MET A 119 19.47 1.17 -11.11
CA MET A 119 19.84 -0.24 -10.92
C MET A 119 19.17 -1.18 -11.94
N GLY A 120 18.15 -0.72 -12.68
CA GLY A 120 17.56 -1.47 -13.79
C GLY A 120 16.09 -1.89 -13.61
N ALA A 121 15.38 -1.37 -12.62
CA ALA A 121 13.94 -1.62 -12.44
C ALA A 121 13.10 -0.46 -13.00
N ILE A 122 11.91 -0.76 -13.50
CA ILE A 122 10.86 0.24 -13.71
C ILE A 122 10.11 0.37 -12.38
N CYS A 123 10.11 1.57 -11.80
CA CYS A 123 9.44 1.84 -10.53
C CYS A 123 8.29 2.81 -10.75
N VAL A 124 7.18 2.58 -10.08
CA VAL A 124 5.99 3.40 -10.20
C VAL A 124 5.46 3.75 -8.83
N ASP A 125 5.42 5.04 -8.53
CA ASP A 125 4.71 5.55 -7.38
C ASP A 125 3.42 6.26 -7.79
N TYR A 126 2.50 6.42 -6.85
CA TYR A 126 1.22 7.06 -7.09
C TYR A 126 0.64 7.68 -5.81
N ASP A 127 -0.21 8.67 -5.99
CA ASP A 127 -0.85 9.38 -4.90
C ASP A 127 -1.82 8.47 -4.14
N LEU A 128 -1.85 8.62 -2.82
CA LEU A 128 -2.95 8.10 -2.01
C LEU A 128 -4.27 8.77 -2.39
N PHE A 129 -5.37 8.05 -2.27
CA PHE A 129 -6.70 8.61 -2.51
C PHE A 129 -6.99 9.74 -1.51
N GLY A 130 -7.35 10.92 -2.00
CA GLY A 130 -7.52 12.13 -1.18
C GLY A 130 -6.22 12.81 -0.74
N TRP A 131 -5.06 12.44 -1.34
CA TRP A 131 -3.76 13.12 -1.16
C TRP A 131 -3.19 13.56 -2.51
N GLY A 132 -2.18 14.44 -2.47
CA GLY A 132 -1.54 14.93 -3.69
C GLY A 132 -2.56 15.49 -4.66
N GLU A 133 -2.44 15.15 -5.93
CA GLU A 133 -3.35 15.61 -6.98
C GLU A 133 -4.74 14.95 -6.92
N SER A 134 -4.91 13.85 -6.17
CA SER A 134 -6.23 13.26 -5.94
C SER A 134 -7.18 14.24 -5.22
N THR A 135 -6.64 15.18 -4.44
CA THR A 135 -7.43 16.22 -3.77
C THR A 135 -8.18 17.13 -4.74
N LEU A 136 -7.69 17.31 -5.97
CA LEU A 136 -8.35 18.09 -7.01
C LEU A 136 -9.68 17.46 -7.47
N GLN A 137 -9.85 16.17 -7.23
CA GLN A 137 -11.01 15.41 -7.63
C GLN A 137 -11.99 15.18 -6.48
N VAL A 138 -11.50 14.74 -5.32
CA VAL A 138 -12.36 14.24 -4.24
C VAL A 138 -12.20 15.01 -2.93
N GLY A 139 -11.25 15.94 -2.86
CA GLY A 139 -10.89 16.65 -1.62
C GLY A 139 -10.10 15.77 -0.64
N ALA A 140 -9.44 16.42 0.32
CA ALA A 140 -8.60 15.72 1.30
C ALA A 140 -9.41 14.85 2.28
N ALA A 141 -10.64 15.25 2.60
CA ALA A 141 -11.51 14.50 3.51
C ALA A 141 -11.84 13.08 3.02
N ALA A 142 -11.81 12.84 1.71
CA ALA A 142 -12.05 11.52 1.13
C ALA A 142 -11.00 10.46 1.56
N HIS A 143 -9.81 10.90 1.94
CA HIS A 143 -8.75 10.02 2.45
C HIS A 143 -9.15 9.28 3.72
N TRP A 144 -9.90 9.95 4.59
CA TRP A 144 -10.35 9.42 5.88
C TRP A 144 -11.58 8.52 5.77
N SER A 145 -11.92 8.06 4.58
CA SER A 145 -13.02 7.14 4.35
C SER A 145 -12.53 5.71 4.11
N SER A 146 -13.33 4.74 4.51
CA SER A 146 -13.10 3.32 4.19
C SER A 146 -13.07 3.04 2.68
N ALA A 147 -13.68 3.90 1.87
CA ALA A 147 -13.59 3.83 0.41
C ALA A 147 -12.15 4.01 -0.09
N ALA A 148 -11.33 4.81 0.62
CA ALA A 148 -9.92 4.98 0.29
C ALA A 148 -9.15 3.65 0.31
N HIS A 149 -9.45 2.76 1.26
CA HIS A 149 -8.84 1.43 1.33
C HIS A 149 -9.07 0.61 0.06
N VAL A 150 -10.31 0.62 -0.45
CA VAL A 150 -10.70 -0.12 -1.67
C VAL A 150 -10.12 0.54 -2.91
N ILE A 151 -10.24 1.88 -3.03
CA ILE A 151 -9.80 2.62 -4.21
C ILE A 151 -8.28 2.58 -4.36
N GLN A 152 -7.52 2.69 -3.28
CA GLN A 152 -6.06 2.60 -3.34
C GLN A 152 -5.59 1.22 -3.83
N ALA A 153 -6.20 0.14 -3.33
CA ALA A 153 -5.91 -1.21 -3.82
C ALA A 153 -6.28 -1.35 -5.31
N MET A 154 -7.48 -0.90 -5.70
CA MET A 154 -7.92 -0.90 -7.10
C MET A 154 -6.98 -0.08 -7.99
N ASN A 155 -6.52 1.09 -7.54
CA ASN A 155 -5.56 1.92 -8.28
C ASN A 155 -4.23 1.19 -8.50
N GLY A 156 -3.66 0.55 -7.47
CA GLY A 156 -2.43 -0.23 -7.60
C GLY A 156 -2.55 -1.36 -8.63
N LEU A 157 -3.66 -2.11 -8.59
CA LEU A 157 -3.95 -3.18 -9.56
C LEU A 157 -4.18 -2.63 -10.96
N SER A 158 -4.85 -1.48 -11.10
CA SER A 158 -5.09 -0.84 -12.40
C SER A 158 -3.81 -0.33 -13.05
N ILE A 159 -2.90 0.24 -12.26
CA ILE A 159 -1.57 0.65 -12.72
C ILE A 159 -0.78 -0.57 -13.21
N LEU A 160 -0.80 -1.68 -12.46
CA LEU A 160 -0.15 -2.93 -12.85
C LEU A 160 -0.69 -3.43 -14.20
N ASP A 161 -2.02 -3.55 -14.33
CA ASP A 161 -2.66 -4.01 -15.56
C ASP A 161 -2.32 -3.11 -16.74
N TYR A 162 -2.42 -1.80 -16.56
CA TYR A 162 -2.11 -0.83 -17.60
C TYR A 162 -0.67 -0.94 -18.09
N LEU A 163 0.29 -0.94 -17.17
CA LEU A 163 1.70 -1.01 -17.53
C LEU A 163 2.05 -2.32 -18.24
N LEU A 164 1.51 -3.45 -17.81
CA LEU A 164 1.70 -4.73 -18.49
C LEU A 164 1.09 -4.75 -19.89
N SER A 165 0.02 -4.00 -20.13
CA SER A 165 -0.61 -3.91 -21.45
C SER A 165 0.18 -3.06 -22.44
N VAL A 166 0.74 -1.92 -21.99
CA VAL A 166 1.37 -0.92 -22.88
C VAL A 166 2.89 -1.03 -22.97
N ARG A 167 3.57 -1.54 -21.93
CA ARG A 167 5.03 -1.62 -21.87
C ARG A 167 5.54 -3.01 -22.22
N LYS A 168 6.22 -3.09 -23.34
CA LYS A 168 6.83 -4.36 -23.81
C LYS A 168 8.21 -4.64 -23.21
N ASP A 169 8.78 -3.69 -22.49
CA ASP A 169 10.08 -3.78 -21.82
C ASP A 169 9.98 -4.28 -20.36
N ILE A 170 8.81 -4.65 -19.89
CA ILE A 170 8.63 -5.29 -18.57
C ILE A 170 8.91 -6.81 -18.68
N ASP A 171 9.65 -7.33 -17.72
CA ASP A 171 9.81 -8.75 -17.47
C ASP A 171 8.73 -9.22 -16.47
N THR A 172 7.72 -9.92 -16.97
CA THR A 172 6.58 -10.37 -16.18
C THR A 172 6.90 -11.43 -15.13
N SER A 173 8.12 -11.99 -15.15
CA SER A 173 8.60 -12.89 -14.09
C SER A 173 9.22 -12.14 -12.89
N ARG A 174 9.39 -10.82 -13.00
CA ARG A 174 10.01 -9.95 -11.98
C ARG A 174 9.13 -8.74 -11.67
N ILE A 175 8.02 -9.00 -10.98
CA ILE A 175 7.06 -7.97 -10.56
C ILE A 175 7.09 -7.86 -9.04
N GLY A 176 7.57 -6.72 -8.54
CA GLY A 176 7.69 -6.43 -7.12
C GLY A 176 6.70 -5.40 -6.62
N VAL A 177 6.54 -5.35 -5.31
CA VAL A 177 5.81 -4.30 -4.62
C VAL A 177 6.56 -3.86 -3.36
N ASN A 178 6.64 -2.54 -3.13
CA ASN A 178 7.39 -1.97 -2.00
C ASN A 178 6.82 -0.63 -1.56
N GLY A 179 6.47 -0.52 -0.30
CA GLY A 179 6.04 0.73 0.31
C GLY A 179 6.32 0.79 1.80
N GLY A 180 6.29 1.99 2.37
CA GLY A 180 6.49 2.22 3.80
C GLY A 180 5.23 2.69 4.50
N SER A 181 5.05 2.37 5.79
CA SER A 181 3.87 2.76 6.58
C SER A 181 2.57 2.28 5.89
N GLY A 182 1.62 3.15 5.62
CA GLY A 182 0.43 2.82 4.84
C GLY A 182 0.74 2.21 3.47
N GLY A 183 1.86 2.60 2.83
CA GLY A 183 2.36 1.94 1.62
C GLY A 183 2.83 0.51 1.86
N GLY A 184 3.32 0.21 3.06
CA GLY A 184 3.66 -1.16 3.46
C GLY A 184 2.42 -2.01 3.70
N THR A 185 1.36 -1.44 4.29
CA THR A 185 0.05 -2.09 4.40
C THR A 185 -0.52 -2.39 3.01
N GLN A 186 -0.45 -1.43 2.08
CA GLN A 186 -0.84 -1.65 0.68
C GLN A 186 0.05 -2.69 -0.02
N THR A 187 1.35 -2.76 0.32
CA THR A 187 2.26 -3.78 -0.20
C THR A 187 1.75 -5.18 0.14
N VAL A 188 1.41 -5.43 1.41
CA VAL A 188 0.84 -6.71 1.86
C VAL A 188 -0.50 -6.97 1.17
N LEU A 189 -1.40 -6.00 1.17
CA LEU A 189 -2.74 -6.16 0.59
C LEU A 189 -2.68 -6.49 -0.91
N LEU A 190 -1.84 -5.81 -1.69
CA LEU A 190 -1.71 -6.07 -3.12
C LEU A 190 -1.23 -7.50 -3.40
N THR A 191 -0.34 -8.06 -2.57
CA THR A 191 0.10 -9.47 -2.72
C THR A 191 -0.98 -10.48 -2.35
N VAL A 192 -1.92 -10.12 -1.47
CA VAL A 192 -3.11 -10.94 -1.17
C VAL A 192 -4.08 -10.94 -2.34
N LEU A 193 -4.24 -9.79 -3.00
CA LEU A 193 -5.23 -9.59 -4.07
C LEU A 193 -4.76 -10.07 -5.44
N ASP A 194 -3.44 -10.14 -5.69
CA ASP A 194 -2.90 -10.43 -7.02
C ASP A 194 -1.65 -11.32 -6.95
N GLU A 195 -1.71 -12.47 -7.59
CA GLU A 195 -0.64 -13.48 -7.58
C GLU A 195 0.49 -13.20 -8.59
N ARG A 196 0.39 -12.14 -9.37
CA ARG A 196 1.46 -11.74 -10.32
C ARG A 196 2.67 -11.12 -9.64
N PHE A 197 2.55 -10.67 -8.41
CA PHE A 197 3.70 -10.22 -7.63
C PHE A 197 4.63 -11.38 -7.30
N THR A 198 5.91 -11.21 -7.54
CA THR A 198 6.96 -12.23 -7.34
C THR A 198 7.98 -11.85 -6.27
N ALA A 199 7.92 -10.62 -5.74
CA ALA A 199 8.69 -10.18 -4.58
C ALA A 199 7.98 -9.03 -3.87
N ALA A 200 8.08 -8.96 -2.54
CA ALA A 200 7.46 -7.92 -1.73
C ALA A 200 8.39 -7.41 -0.63
N ALA A 201 8.33 -6.10 -0.36
CA ALA A 201 9.10 -5.50 0.72
C ALA A 201 8.28 -4.44 1.47
N PRO A 202 7.39 -4.84 2.41
CA PRO A 202 6.73 -3.89 3.31
C PRO A 202 7.73 -3.33 4.32
N VAL A 203 7.73 -2.00 4.48
CA VAL A 203 8.66 -1.27 5.34
C VAL A 203 7.88 -0.56 6.44
N VAL A 204 8.27 -0.73 7.70
CA VAL A 204 7.71 -0.11 8.91
C VAL A 204 6.17 -0.09 8.95
N SER A 205 5.56 -1.25 8.69
CA SER A 205 4.10 -1.39 8.65
C SER A 205 3.59 -2.66 9.32
N LEU A 206 4.33 -3.77 9.22
CA LEU A 206 3.85 -5.08 9.64
C LEU A 206 3.76 -5.20 11.16
N ALA A 207 2.59 -5.58 11.67
CA ALA A 207 2.38 -5.98 13.04
C ALA A 207 1.17 -6.93 13.14
N SER A 208 1.10 -7.70 14.22
CA SER A 208 -0.05 -8.57 14.54
C SER A 208 -1.08 -7.89 15.45
N HIS A 209 -0.76 -6.72 15.99
CA HIS A 209 -1.53 -5.98 16.98
C HIS A 209 -1.91 -4.57 16.52
N PHE A 210 -1.59 -4.23 15.28
CA PHE A 210 -1.87 -2.93 14.68
C PHE A 210 -2.18 -3.09 13.18
N ASP A 211 -3.38 -2.73 12.77
CA ASP A 211 -3.90 -2.95 11.41
C ASP A 211 -3.72 -1.73 10.49
N GLY A 212 -3.31 -0.60 11.05
CA GLY A 212 -3.12 0.67 10.35
C GLY A 212 -3.69 1.85 11.14
N GLY A 213 -3.10 3.03 10.95
CA GLY A 213 -3.47 4.27 11.65
C GLY A 213 -4.53 5.10 10.94
N CYS A 214 -5.01 4.65 9.78
CA CYS A 214 -5.93 5.38 8.92
C CYS A 214 -6.95 4.42 8.31
N PRO A 215 -8.21 4.86 8.10
CA PRO A 215 -9.21 4.05 7.40
C PRO A 215 -8.81 3.63 5.99
N CYS A 216 -7.91 4.36 5.35
CA CYS A 216 -7.34 3.97 4.06
C CYS A 216 -6.47 2.69 4.14
N GLU A 217 -6.11 2.23 5.33
CA GLU A 217 -5.34 1.02 5.62
C GLU A 217 -6.20 -0.09 6.23
N SER A 218 -7.15 0.26 7.10
CA SER A 218 -7.94 -0.68 7.91
C SER A 218 -9.45 -0.42 7.87
N GLY A 219 -9.92 0.45 6.99
CA GLY A 219 -11.33 0.88 6.95
C GLY A 219 -12.32 -0.17 6.47
N THR A 220 -11.88 -1.24 5.82
CA THR A 220 -12.75 -2.39 5.50
C THR A 220 -12.54 -3.52 6.51
N PRO A 221 -13.55 -4.34 6.81
CA PRO A 221 -13.48 -5.33 7.89
C PRO A 221 -12.71 -6.61 7.50
N ILE A 222 -11.59 -6.47 6.80
CA ILE A 222 -10.79 -7.62 6.33
C ILE A 222 -10.17 -8.41 7.48
N GLN A 223 -9.93 -7.75 8.62
CA GLN A 223 -9.42 -8.40 9.83
C GLN A 223 -10.40 -9.42 10.44
N LEU A 224 -11.68 -9.37 10.04
CA LEU A 224 -12.70 -10.35 10.43
C LEU A 224 -12.78 -11.55 9.46
N ALA A 225 -11.94 -11.61 8.44
CA ALA A 225 -11.94 -12.72 7.48
C ALA A 225 -11.64 -14.05 8.17
N CYS A 226 -12.42 -15.07 7.81
CA CYS A 226 -12.27 -16.46 8.27
C CYS A 226 -12.17 -16.59 9.81
N GLY A 227 -12.97 -15.80 10.55
CA GLY A 227 -12.99 -15.82 12.02
C GLY A 227 -11.88 -15.00 12.68
N GLY A 228 -11.18 -14.16 11.94
CA GLY A 228 -10.14 -13.25 12.41
C GLY A 228 -8.78 -13.50 11.76
N THR A 229 -8.12 -12.40 11.41
CA THR A 229 -6.77 -12.37 10.83
C THR A 229 -6.04 -11.10 11.24
N CYS A 230 -4.78 -10.96 10.82
CA CYS A 230 -3.97 -9.76 11.03
C CYS A 230 -2.98 -9.55 9.87
N ASN A 231 -2.32 -8.39 9.85
CA ASN A 231 -1.35 -8.06 8.82
C ASN A 231 -0.21 -9.10 8.70
N ALA A 232 0.20 -9.74 9.80
CA ALA A 232 1.23 -10.77 9.77
C ALA A 232 0.73 -12.06 9.06
N GLU A 233 -0.52 -12.50 9.31
CA GLU A 233 -1.08 -13.64 8.60
C GLU A 233 -1.32 -13.32 7.11
N MET A 234 -1.76 -12.11 6.80
CA MET A 234 -1.90 -11.66 5.41
C MET A 234 -0.55 -11.64 4.69
N ALA A 235 0.53 -11.16 5.34
CA ALA A 235 1.87 -11.20 4.78
C ALA A 235 2.38 -12.65 4.57
N ALA A 236 2.02 -13.59 5.47
CA ALA A 236 2.35 -15.00 5.32
C ALA A 236 1.71 -15.64 4.08
N MET A 237 0.57 -15.09 3.58
CA MET A 237 -0.07 -15.58 2.35
C MET A 237 0.83 -15.43 1.11
N PHE A 238 1.88 -14.62 1.18
CA PHE A 238 2.83 -14.45 0.07
C PHE A 238 3.83 -15.61 -0.06
N ALA A 239 3.95 -16.47 0.96
CA ALA A 239 4.79 -17.67 0.87
C ALA A 239 4.37 -18.55 -0.33
N PRO A 240 5.34 -19.13 -1.08
CA PRO A 240 6.80 -19.15 -0.85
C PRO A 240 7.59 -18.08 -1.66
N MET A 241 7.00 -16.96 -2.02
CA MET A 241 7.68 -15.89 -2.77
C MET A 241 8.65 -15.11 -1.88
N PRO A 242 9.77 -14.57 -2.43
CA PRO A 242 10.70 -13.74 -1.68
C PRO A 242 10.03 -12.53 -1.03
N GLN A 243 10.22 -12.36 0.28
CA GLN A 243 9.67 -11.24 1.04
C GLN A 243 10.68 -10.69 2.03
N LEU A 244 10.82 -9.36 2.06
CA LEU A 244 11.61 -8.64 3.05
C LEU A 244 10.68 -7.84 3.96
N ILE A 245 10.78 -8.07 5.27
CA ILE A 245 10.14 -7.22 6.28
C ILE A 245 11.19 -6.27 6.83
N VAL A 246 10.98 -4.96 6.65
CA VAL A 246 11.83 -3.95 7.30
C VAL A 246 11.07 -3.38 8.49
N SER A 247 11.69 -3.44 9.67
CA SER A 247 11.12 -3.01 10.94
C SER A 247 12.07 -2.12 11.72
N ASP A 248 11.57 -1.34 12.65
CA ASP A 248 12.41 -0.50 13.51
C ASP A 248 12.00 -0.56 15.00
N GLY A 249 12.81 0.06 15.84
CA GLY A 249 12.57 0.06 17.30
C GLY A 249 11.69 1.21 17.76
N GLY A 250 11.38 2.18 16.90
CA GLY A 250 10.68 3.41 17.25
C GLY A 250 9.19 3.44 16.96
N ASP A 251 8.63 2.33 16.45
CA ASP A 251 7.21 2.20 16.15
C ASP A 251 6.63 0.83 16.54
N TRP A 252 5.41 0.53 16.11
CA TRP A 252 4.71 -0.74 16.37
C TRP A 252 5.40 -1.96 15.74
N THR A 253 6.32 -1.78 14.79
CA THR A 253 7.08 -2.88 14.17
C THR A 253 8.25 -3.36 15.03
N SER A 254 8.47 -2.76 16.20
CA SER A 254 9.49 -3.16 17.16
C SER A 254 9.32 -4.61 17.67
N SER A 255 8.12 -5.16 17.57
CA SER A 255 7.82 -6.56 17.93
C SER A 255 8.26 -7.56 16.87
N VAL A 256 8.41 -7.14 15.60
CA VAL A 256 8.63 -8.02 14.45
C VAL A 256 9.71 -9.09 14.65
N PRO A 257 10.92 -8.78 15.14
CA PRO A 257 11.95 -9.81 15.29
C PRO A 257 11.61 -10.93 16.27
N ARG A 258 10.74 -10.64 17.25
CA ARG A 258 10.41 -11.57 18.33
C ARG A 258 9.05 -12.25 18.17
N LEU A 259 8.16 -11.66 17.37
CA LEU A 259 6.78 -12.09 17.30
C LEU A 259 6.35 -12.43 15.86
N GLU A 260 6.32 -11.46 14.97
CA GLU A 260 5.77 -11.62 13.63
C GLU A 260 6.73 -12.39 12.72
N TYR A 261 8.04 -12.15 12.80
CA TYR A 261 9.01 -12.82 11.93
C TYR A 261 9.12 -14.33 12.20
N PRO A 262 9.21 -14.83 13.45
CA PRO A 262 9.13 -16.27 13.72
C PRO A 262 7.85 -16.91 13.19
N TYR A 263 6.72 -16.23 13.29
CA TYR A 263 5.45 -16.70 12.73
C TYR A 263 5.52 -16.83 11.19
N LEU A 264 6.07 -15.83 10.51
CA LEU A 264 6.30 -15.88 9.06
C LEU A 264 7.23 -17.04 8.68
N GLN A 265 8.35 -17.20 9.41
CA GLN A 265 9.29 -18.30 9.17
C GLN A 265 8.62 -19.67 9.28
N ARG A 266 7.72 -19.85 10.26
CA ARG A 266 6.95 -21.09 10.42
C ARG A 266 6.10 -21.38 9.17
N VAL A 267 5.35 -20.38 8.67
CA VAL A 267 4.52 -20.56 7.47
C VAL A 267 5.36 -20.81 6.22
N TYR A 268 6.47 -20.08 6.06
CA TYR A 268 7.43 -20.34 4.97
C TYR A 268 8.05 -21.74 5.08
N GLY A 269 8.19 -22.28 6.30
CA GLY A 269 8.65 -23.64 6.56
C GLY A 269 7.73 -24.72 5.95
N PHE A 270 6.43 -24.47 5.82
CA PHE A 270 5.52 -25.40 5.14
C PHE A 270 5.85 -25.60 3.65
N TYR A 271 6.65 -24.72 3.07
CA TYR A 271 7.07 -24.77 1.67
C TYR A 271 8.58 -25.05 1.51
N ASP A 272 9.29 -25.38 2.58
CA ASP A 272 10.76 -25.47 2.60
C ASP A 272 11.44 -24.19 2.11
N ALA A 273 10.83 -23.04 2.36
CA ALA A 273 11.20 -21.74 1.80
C ALA A 273 11.61 -20.69 2.87
N VAL A 274 12.01 -21.10 4.06
CA VAL A 274 12.38 -20.18 5.16
C VAL A 274 13.45 -19.17 4.74
N GLY A 275 14.37 -19.54 3.85
CA GLY A 275 15.39 -18.64 3.32
C GLY A 275 14.86 -17.55 2.38
N LYS A 276 13.57 -17.55 2.05
CA LYS A 276 12.94 -16.53 1.20
C LYS A 276 12.19 -15.44 1.98
N ILE A 277 12.06 -15.60 3.30
CA ILE A 277 11.54 -14.56 4.19
C ILE A 277 12.69 -13.96 4.99
N GLU A 278 12.81 -12.65 4.97
CA GLU A 278 13.88 -11.91 5.61
C GLU A 278 13.32 -10.81 6.52
N ASN A 279 14.03 -10.52 7.61
CA ASN A 279 13.75 -9.34 8.42
C ASN A 279 15.03 -8.51 8.60
N VAL A 280 14.98 -7.25 8.21
CA VAL A 280 15.95 -6.24 8.58
C VAL A 280 15.34 -5.37 9.66
N HIS A 281 15.83 -5.50 10.88
CA HIS A 281 15.38 -4.71 12.03
C HIS A 281 16.38 -3.63 12.40
N LEU A 282 15.93 -2.40 12.54
CA LEU A 282 16.73 -1.21 12.84
C LEU A 282 16.36 -0.65 14.22
N PRO A 283 16.87 -1.22 15.32
CA PRO A 283 16.36 -1.01 16.68
C PRO A 283 16.52 0.42 17.21
N LYS A 284 17.38 1.23 16.59
CA LYS A 284 17.65 2.63 16.99
C LYS A 284 16.99 3.64 16.08
N GLU A 285 16.29 3.19 15.05
CA GLU A 285 15.58 4.05 14.11
C GLU A 285 14.12 4.23 14.52
N ARG A 286 13.49 5.21 13.89
CA ARG A 286 12.10 5.59 14.12
C ARG A 286 11.30 5.46 12.84
N HIS A 287 10.00 5.66 12.93
CA HIS A 287 9.04 5.56 11.83
C HIS A 287 9.33 6.56 10.71
N ASP A 288 10.14 6.15 9.74
CA ASP A 288 10.48 6.87 8.52
C ASP A 288 10.86 5.90 7.40
N PHE A 289 11.26 6.42 6.24
CA PHE A 289 11.85 5.64 5.17
C PHE A 289 13.31 6.07 4.94
N GLY A 290 14.07 6.13 6.04
CA GLY A 290 15.46 6.57 6.08
C GLY A 290 16.41 5.70 5.24
N LEU A 291 17.66 6.18 5.12
CA LEU A 291 18.68 5.58 4.23
C LEU A 291 18.91 4.09 4.50
N ASN A 292 18.99 3.66 5.76
CA ASN A 292 19.25 2.24 6.07
C ASN A 292 18.08 1.34 5.64
N LYS A 293 16.84 1.82 5.75
CA LYS A 293 15.66 1.12 5.26
C LYS A 293 15.65 1.03 3.73
N ARG A 294 16.03 2.11 3.05
CA ARG A 294 16.18 2.13 1.58
C ARG A 294 17.30 1.18 1.13
N ASN A 295 18.43 1.16 1.82
CA ASN A 295 19.52 0.24 1.51
C ASN A 295 19.10 -1.23 1.64
N ALA A 296 18.33 -1.59 2.67
CA ALA A 296 17.77 -2.93 2.80
C ALA A 296 16.88 -3.30 1.61
N VAL A 297 16.06 -2.37 1.14
CA VAL A 297 15.19 -2.55 -0.04
C VAL A 297 16.02 -2.69 -1.32
N TYR A 298 17.05 -1.86 -1.51
CA TYR A 298 17.96 -1.96 -2.67
C TYR A 298 18.67 -3.31 -2.72
N ASP A 299 19.23 -3.75 -1.60
CA ASP A 299 19.95 -5.02 -1.49
C ASP A 299 19.02 -6.21 -1.76
N PHE A 300 17.79 -6.16 -1.26
CA PHE A 300 16.80 -7.19 -1.49
C PHE A 300 16.43 -7.30 -2.98
N PHE A 301 16.00 -6.21 -3.61
CA PHE A 301 15.61 -6.25 -5.01
C PHE A 301 16.80 -6.47 -5.95
N ALA A 302 18.01 -6.00 -5.61
CA ALA A 302 19.21 -6.30 -6.39
C ALA A 302 19.45 -7.82 -6.47
N ARG A 303 19.27 -8.52 -5.36
CA ARG A 303 19.47 -9.96 -5.27
C ARG A 303 18.34 -10.74 -5.91
N VAL A 304 17.08 -10.38 -5.60
CA VAL A 304 15.90 -11.14 -6.06
C VAL A 304 15.62 -10.91 -7.55
N PHE A 305 15.81 -9.68 -8.03
CA PHE A 305 15.55 -9.32 -9.43
C PHE A 305 16.80 -9.18 -10.28
N ASN A 306 17.97 -9.51 -9.75
CA ASN A 306 19.25 -9.37 -10.40
C ASN A 306 19.46 -7.96 -10.98
N LEU A 307 19.26 -6.92 -10.13
CA LEU A 307 19.52 -5.55 -10.50
C LEU A 307 21.01 -5.22 -10.38
N ASP A 308 21.48 -4.25 -11.16
CA ASP A 308 22.89 -3.83 -11.18
C ASP A 308 23.25 -2.99 -9.93
N LYS A 309 23.74 -3.66 -8.89
CA LYS A 309 24.13 -3.02 -7.62
C LYS A 309 25.30 -2.03 -7.78
N THR A 310 26.10 -2.11 -8.85
CA THR A 310 27.18 -1.14 -9.11
C THR A 310 26.65 0.26 -9.40
N ARG A 311 25.38 0.38 -9.72
CA ARG A 311 24.68 1.65 -10.00
C ARG A 311 23.93 2.21 -8.79
N LEU A 312 24.03 1.56 -7.62
CA LEU A 312 23.44 2.06 -6.38
C LEU A 312 24.23 3.28 -5.91
N ASP A 313 23.69 4.46 -6.12
CA ASP A 313 24.26 5.73 -5.68
C ASP A 313 23.14 6.79 -5.64
N GLU A 314 22.62 7.10 -4.46
CA GLU A 314 21.57 8.11 -4.27
C GLU A 314 22.03 9.53 -4.59
N SER A 315 23.35 9.81 -4.50
CA SER A 315 23.89 11.13 -4.84
C SER A 315 23.73 11.50 -6.32
N LYS A 316 23.45 10.52 -7.17
CA LYS A 316 23.18 10.68 -8.60
C LYS A 316 21.72 10.95 -8.93
N ILE A 317 20.86 10.99 -7.94
CA ILE A 317 19.44 11.26 -8.14
C ILE A 317 19.20 12.77 -8.08
N THR A 318 18.59 13.27 -9.15
CA THR A 318 18.15 14.66 -9.20
C THR A 318 16.80 14.77 -8.49
N ILE A 319 16.74 15.53 -7.43
CA ILE A 319 15.49 15.83 -6.73
C ILE A 319 14.77 16.96 -7.47
N GLU A 320 13.62 16.64 -8.02
CA GLU A 320 12.78 17.59 -8.73
C GLU A 320 11.88 18.36 -7.75
N PRO A 321 11.58 19.65 -8.01
CA PRO A 321 10.58 20.36 -7.25
C PRO A 321 9.20 19.72 -7.43
N GLU A 322 8.35 19.82 -6.43
CA GLU A 322 7.03 19.21 -6.39
C GLU A 322 6.21 19.44 -7.67
N GLN A 323 6.18 20.69 -8.17
CA GLN A 323 5.42 21.05 -9.38
C GLN A 323 5.89 20.31 -10.64
N ALA A 324 7.16 19.90 -10.71
CA ALA A 324 7.66 19.11 -11.84
C ALA A 324 7.07 17.67 -11.86
N LEU A 325 6.55 17.21 -10.73
CA LEU A 325 5.94 15.89 -10.57
C LEU A 325 4.41 15.90 -10.71
N TYR A 326 3.78 17.07 -10.91
CA TYR A 326 2.34 17.13 -11.13
C TYR A 326 1.94 16.53 -12.50
N SER A 327 0.90 15.72 -12.48
CA SER A 327 0.34 15.05 -13.66
C SER A 327 -0.70 15.90 -14.38
N PHE A 328 -1.44 16.70 -13.60
CA PHE A 328 -2.46 17.61 -14.13
C PHE A 328 -1.95 19.02 -14.43
N GLY A 329 -0.62 19.23 -14.42
CA GLY A 329 0.00 20.54 -14.58
C GLY A 329 0.02 21.37 -13.29
N ALA A 330 0.78 22.47 -13.29
CA ALA A 330 1.08 23.25 -12.10
C ALA A 330 -0.15 23.84 -11.36
N LYS A 331 -1.28 23.96 -12.06
CA LYS A 331 -2.55 24.50 -11.53
C LYS A 331 -3.72 23.53 -11.69
N GLY A 332 -3.46 22.28 -12.04
CA GLY A 332 -4.51 21.30 -12.34
C GLY A 332 -5.23 21.53 -13.67
N GLU A 333 -4.62 22.32 -14.57
CA GLU A 333 -5.22 22.74 -15.85
C GLU A 333 -5.43 21.59 -16.83
N LEU A 334 -4.76 20.45 -16.64
CA LEU A 334 -4.94 19.26 -17.47
C LEU A 334 -5.97 18.28 -16.90
N LEU A 335 -6.57 18.58 -15.74
CA LEU A 335 -7.64 17.72 -15.18
C LEU A 335 -8.87 17.80 -16.11
N PRO A 336 -9.31 16.66 -16.71
CA PRO A 336 -10.41 16.66 -17.67
C PRO A 336 -11.71 17.24 -17.10
N GLU A 337 -12.50 17.89 -17.92
CA GLU A 337 -13.83 18.39 -17.53
C GLU A 337 -14.77 17.28 -17.07
N THR A 338 -14.61 16.08 -17.63
CA THR A 338 -15.38 14.88 -17.28
C THR A 338 -14.91 14.21 -15.98
N ALA A 339 -13.83 14.71 -15.36
CA ALA A 339 -13.34 14.15 -14.11
C ALA A 339 -14.34 14.38 -12.97
N VAL A 340 -14.41 13.42 -12.04
CA VAL A 340 -15.16 13.60 -10.78
C VAL A 340 -14.60 14.80 -10.01
N ARG A 341 -15.49 15.52 -9.33
CA ARG A 341 -15.16 16.78 -8.62
C ARG A 341 -15.56 16.73 -7.14
N SER A 342 -16.08 15.60 -6.67
CA SER A 342 -16.43 15.40 -5.27
C SER A 342 -16.40 13.92 -4.90
N PHE A 343 -16.25 13.64 -3.61
CA PHE A 343 -16.34 12.28 -3.09
C PHE A 343 -17.72 11.65 -3.33
N ASP A 344 -18.80 12.43 -3.28
CA ASP A 344 -20.16 11.91 -3.54
C ASP A 344 -20.32 11.35 -4.96
N GLN A 345 -19.59 11.89 -5.94
CA GLN A 345 -19.61 11.35 -7.31
C GLN A 345 -18.94 9.98 -7.43
N VAL A 346 -18.13 9.58 -6.45
CA VAL A 346 -17.54 8.25 -6.38
C VAL A 346 -18.55 7.19 -5.94
N ALA A 347 -19.66 7.60 -5.32
CA ALA A 347 -20.73 6.72 -4.85
C ALA A 347 -21.26 5.76 -5.93
N VAL A 348 -21.31 6.22 -7.18
CA VAL A 348 -21.85 5.44 -8.30
C VAL A 348 -21.05 4.17 -8.61
N TYR A 349 -19.81 4.09 -8.15
CA TYR A 349 -18.93 2.93 -8.36
C TYR A 349 -19.10 1.84 -7.31
N PHE A 350 -19.70 2.16 -6.17
CA PHE A 350 -19.95 1.19 -5.10
C PHE A 350 -21.39 0.69 -5.15
N ASP A 351 -21.60 -0.55 -4.79
CA ASP A 351 -22.95 -1.05 -4.56
C ASP A 351 -23.54 -0.28 -3.36
N LYS A 352 -24.82 0.09 -3.49
CA LYS A 352 -25.47 1.01 -2.55
C LYS A 352 -25.28 0.63 -1.07
N PRO A 353 -25.46 -0.64 -0.64
CA PRO A 353 -25.23 -1.03 0.75
C PRO A 353 -23.75 -0.84 1.20
N LEU A 354 -22.80 -1.16 0.33
CA LEU A 354 -21.37 -0.96 0.62
C LEU A 354 -21.04 0.53 0.76
N PHE A 355 -21.55 1.36 -0.15
CA PHE A 355 -21.30 2.80 -0.10
C PHE A 355 -21.94 3.45 1.14
N GLU A 356 -23.16 3.09 1.48
CA GLU A 356 -23.83 3.61 2.69
C GLU A 356 -23.07 3.24 3.95
N ARG A 357 -22.53 2.04 4.02
CA ARG A 357 -21.65 1.62 5.10
C ARG A 357 -20.35 2.42 5.13
N LEU A 358 -19.68 2.61 3.99
CA LEU A 358 -18.47 3.42 3.87
C LEU A 358 -18.72 4.89 4.25
N ARG A 359 -19.91 5.42 3.93
CA ARG A 359 -20.34 6.77 4.29
C ARG A 359 -20.64 6.89 5.79
N SER A 360 -21.25 5.86 6.39
CA SER A 360 -21.44 5.77 7.84
C SER A 360 -20.11 5.77 8.58
N ASP A 361 -19.08 5.10 8.05
CA ASP A 361 -17.74 5.10 8.61
C ASP A 361 -17.14 6.52 8.64
N LEU A 362 -17.31 7.30 7.57
CA LEU A 362 -16.86 8.70 7.52
C LEU A 362 -17.51 9.56 8.63
N ALA A 363 -18.80 9.35 8.92
CA ALA A 363 -19.50 10.05 9.98
C ALA A 363 -18.97 9.65 11.38
N LEU A 364 -18.63 8.38 11.59
CA LEU A 364 -18.03 7.90 12.84
C LEU A 364 -16.61 8.45 13.03
N GLU A 365 -15.83 8.54 11.96
CA GLU A 365 -14.49 9.12 11.98
C GLU A 365 -14.52 10.59 12.37
N LYS A 366 -15.40 11.36 11.72
CA LYS A 366 -15.59 12.76 12.06
C LYS A 366 -15.99 12.92 13.54
N LYS A 367 -16.93 12.09 14.03
CA LYS A 367 -17.34 12.09 15.43
C LYS A 367 -16.17 11.79 16.39
N ALA A 368 -15.33 10.81 16.04
CA ALA A 368 -14.15 10.47 16.82
C ALA A 368 -13.13 11.63 16.83
N ALA A 369 -12.88 12.27 15.68
CA ALA A 369 -12.00 13.42 15.56
C ALA A 369 -12.51 14.63 16.38
N ASP A 370 -13.80 14.93 16.28
CA ASP A 370 -14.43 16.02 17.05
C ASP A 370 -14.30 15.78 18.56
N TRP A 371 -14.48 14.54 19.02
CA TRP A 371 -14.31 14.19 20.43
C TRP A 371 -12.86 14.37 20.89
N VAL A 372 -11.88 13.94 20.09
CA VAL A 372 -10.46 14.08 20.42
C VAL A 372 -10.03 15.54 20.41
N ALA A 373 -10.54 16.35 19.46
CA ALA A 373 -10.29 17.77 19.43
C ALA A 373 -10.73 18.48 20.72
N SER A 374 -11.86 18.03 21.32
CA SER A 374 -12.34 18.56 22.59
C SER A 374 -11.42 18.26 23.79
N LEU A 375 -10.52 17.28 23.66
CA LEU A 375 -9.54 16.93 24.71
C LEU A 375 -8.32 17.82 24.72
N ASN A 376 -8.14 18.71 23.71
CA ASN A 376 -7.02 19.64 23.57
C ASN A 376 -5.65 18.97 23.79
N LEU A 377 -5.41 17.83 23.15
CA LEU A 377 -4.15 17.11 23.26
C LEU A 377 -3.07 17.87 22.47
N GLU A 378 -1.99 18.25 23.15
CA GLU A 378 -0.85 18.98 22.55
C GLU A 378 -0.02 18.11 21.59
N ASP A 379 -0.04 16.78 21.75
CA ASP A 379 0.68 15.82 20.91
C ASP A 379 -0.21 15.33 19.77
N GLU A 380 0.03 15.83 18.56
CA GLU A 380 -0.72 15.46 17.34
C GLU A 380 -0.71 13.94 17.04
N LYS A 381 0.42 13.24 17.32
CA LYS A 381 0.52 11.79 17.12
C LYS A 381 -0.36 11.06 18.11
N LYS A 382 -0.38 11.49 19.37
CA LYS A 382 -1.25 10.95 20.41
C LYS A 382 -2.70 11.22 20.08
N ALA A 383 -3.03 12.43 19.60
CA ALA A 383 -4.37 12.79 19.16
C ALA A 383 -4.83 11.87 18.02
N GLY A 384 -4.01 11.66 16.99
CA GLY A 384 -4.30 10.75 15.88
C GLY A 384 -4.52 9.31 16.34
N TYR A 385 -3.69 8.81 17.24
CA TYR A 385 -3.84 7.46 17.81
C TYR A 385 -5.16 7.32 18.59
N VAL A 386 -5.49 8.28 19.44
CA VAL A 386 -6.74 8.27 20.22
C VAL A 386 -7.97 8.37 19.30
N THR A 387 -7.90 9.19 18.25
CA THR A 387 -8.96 9.27 17.23
C THR A 387 -9.22 7.90 16.59
N THR A 388 -8.16 7.21 16.20
CA THR A 388 -8.24 5.85 15.61
C THR A 388 -8.87 4.84 16.58
N LEU A 389 -8.48 4.86 17.85
CA LEU A 389 -9.06 3.99 18.88
C LEU A 389 -10.55 4.22 19.05
N ILE A 390 -10.97 5.48 19.17
CA ILE A 390 -12.38 5.87 19.33
C ILE A 390 -13.18 5.47 18.09
N TYR A 391 -12.66 5.76 16.91
CA TYR A 391 -13.28 5.37 15.64
C TYR A 391 -13.51 3.86 15.55
N ASN A 392 -12.46 3.07 15.78
CA ASN A 392 -12.56 1.60 15.73
C ASN A 392 -13.57 1.07 16.72
N HIS A 393 -13.63 1.63 17.93
CA HIS A 393 -14.64 1.27 18.93
C HIS A 393 -16.06 1.60 18.45
N LEU A 394 -16.29 2.82 17.96
CA LEU A 394 -17.61 3.23 17.44
C LEU A 394 -18.06 2.34 16.26
N ARG A 395 -17.14 1.98 15.37
CA ARG A 395 -17.40 1.06 14.26
C ARG A 395 -17.78 -0.34 14.75
N GLN A 396 -17.03 -0.90 15.70
CA GLN A 396 -17.35 -2.21 16.29
C GLN A 396 -18.72 -2.23 16.96
N VAL A 397 -19.07 -1.18 17.68
CA VAL A 397 -20.39 -1.04 18.33
C VAL A 397 -21.49 -0.99 17.27
N ARG A 398 -21.34 -0.22 16.21
CA ARG A 398 -22.31 -0.18 15.09
C ARG A 398 -22.43 -1.56 14.43
N ASP A 399 -21.32 -2.17 14.04
CA ASP A 399 -21.30 -3.46 13.34
C ASP A 399 -21.94 -4.57 14.22
N TRP A 400 -21.77 -4.48 15.54
CA TRP A 400 -22.45 -5.36 16.48
C TRP A 400 -23.99 -5.14 16.49
N HIS A 401 -24.45 -3.89 16.54
CA HIS A 401 -25.89 -3.56 16.48
C HIS A 401 -26.51 -3.97 15.14
N ASP A 402 -25.79 -3.82 14.03
CA ASP A 402 -26.29 -4.20 12.70
C ASP A 402 -26.49 -5.73 12.57
N THR A 403 -25.73 -6.52 13.35
CA THR A 403 -25.81 -7.99 13.37
C THR A 403 -26.67 -8.56 14.50
N HIS A 404 -27.05 -7.73 15.49
CA HIS A 404 -27.87 -8.11 16.67
C HIS A 404 -28.96 -7.06 16.89
N PRO A 405 -29.97 -7.01 15.99
CA PRO A 405 -31.06 -6.02 16.06
C PRO A 405 -32.00 -6.22 17.26
#